data_c275cdd96a5b09213c263912e0882f2f
#
_entry.id   c275cdd96a5b09213c263912e0882f2f
#
_cell.length_a   1.000
_cell.length_b   1.000
_cell.length_c   1.000
_cell.angle_alpha   90.00
_cell.angle_beta   90.00
_cell.angle_gamma   90.00
#
_symmetry.space_group_name_H-M   'P 1'
#
loop_
_entity.id
_entity.type
_entity.pdbx_description
1 polymer ?
#
loop_
_entity_poly.entity_id
_entity_poly.type
_entity_poly.pdbx_seq_one_letter_code
_entity_poly.pdbx_strand_id
1 'polypeptide(L)'
;LKGGGDHLYKNNNGYFTEVTTSAGIHGGLISFGLGVSVTDINGDGWPDVFVSNDSYERDYLYINQKNGTFKDEMESWFQHTSFSSMGADVVDINNDGYPDLFTTDMLPLNDYRLKTTGSFDNISLFTDKLKSGFYYQYTKNCLQLNNKNGKFIDIARYSGVAATDWSWGALIFDMDNDGWNDLYVCNGVNRDVTNLDFTDFFADEVNQKMVLSGEKKSVDKILQNIPRTPLPNKVYRNDKD
;
A
#
# COMPACT_ATOMS: atom_id res chain seq x y z
N LEU A 1 -4.84 -22.87 11.37
CA LEU A 1 -4.78 -21.43 11.67
C LEU A 1 -5.75 -20.77 10.71
N LYS A 2 -6.84 -20.16 11.22
CA LYS A 2 -7.63 -19.24 10.43
C LYS A 2 -6.76 -17.98 10.28
N GLY A 3 -6.38 -17.66 9.05
CA GLY A 3 -5.35 -16.68 8.77
C GLY A 3 -5.84 -15.24 8.90
N GLY A 4 -4.90 -14.31 8.78
CA GLY A 4 -5.13 -12.89 8.76
C GLY A 4 -5.49 -12.33 7.37
N GLY A 5 -6.10 -13.11 6.49
CA GLY A 5 -6.51 -12.64 5.16
C GLY A 5 -7.80 -11.85 5.17
N ASP A 6 -8.21 -11.38 4.00
CA ASP A 6 -9.43 -10.60 3.85
C ASP A 6 -10.69 -11.39 4.20
N HIS A 7 -11.66 -10.74 4.81
CA HIS A 7 -12.93 -11.34 5.19
C HIS A 7 -14.10 -10.52 4.68
N LEU A 8 -15.00 -11.15 3.95
CA LEU A 8 -16.26 -10.53 3.49
C LEU A 8 -17.44 -11.06 4.29
N TYR A 9 -18.22 -10.15 4.84
CA TYR A 9 -19.43 -10.47 5.59
C TYR A 9 -20.69 -9.91 4.91
N LYS A 10 -21.64 -10.78 4.66
CA LYS A 10 -22.96 -10.40 4.17
C LYS A 10 -23.88 -10.02 5.33
N ASN A 11 -24.50 -8.87 5.23
CA ASN A 11 -25.53 -8.44 6.17
C ASN A 11 -26.89 -9.11 5.82
N ASN A 12 -27.44 -9.86 6.77
CA ASN A 12 -28.75 -10.53 6.69
C ASN A 12 -29.67 -9.90 7.75
N ASN A 13 -30.19 -8.69 7.48
CA ASN A 13 -31.10 -7.97 8.37
C ASN A 13 -30.53 -7.74 9.78
N GLY A 14 -29.28 -7.28 9.86
CA GLY A 14 -28.57 -6.98 11.11
C GLY A 14 -27.69 -8.10 11.63
N TYR A 15 -27.73 -9.27 11.03
CA TYR A 15 -26.79 -10.37 11.32
C TYR A 15 -25.80 -10.53 10.18
N PHE A 16 -24.51 -10.68 10.52
CA PHE A 16 -23.45 -10.86 9.54
C PHE A 16 -23.10 -12.34 9.37
N THR A 17 -23.03 -12.80 8.14
CA THR A 17 -22.56 -14.14 7.78
C THR A 17 -21.32 -14.02 6.93
N GLU A 18 -20.26 -14.72 7.30
CA GLU A 18 -19.03 -14.76 6.52
C GLU A 18 -19.28 -15.47 5.17
N VAL A 19 -18.93 -14.81 4.08
CA VAL A 19 -19.12 -15.30 2.71
C VAL A 19 -17.82 -15.27 1.90
N THR A 20 -16.68 -15.04 2.51
CA THR A 20 -15.36 -14.85 1.90
C THR A 20 -15.10 -15.84 0.78
N THR A 21 -15.05 -17.11 1.08
CA THR A 21 -14.76 -18.17 0.08
C THR A 21 -15.84 -18.29 -0.99
N SER A 22 -17.13 -18.23 -0.60
CA SER A 22 -18.25 -18.33 -1.54
C SER A 22 -18.38 -17.12 -2.45
N ALA A 23 -17.91 -15.98 -2.00
CA ALA A 23 -17.86 -14.75 -2.79
C ALA A 23 -16.62 -14.64 -3.68
N GLY A 24 -15.67 -15.55 -3.60
CA GLY A 24 -14.43 -15.50 -4.40
C GLY A 24 -13.39 -14.51 -3.89
N ILE A 25 -13.46 -14.12 -2.61
CA ILE A 25 -12.45 -13.27 -1.97
C ILE A 25 -11.29 -14.14 -1.47
N HIS A 26 -10.07 -13.69 -1.69
CA HIS A 26 -8.86 -14.38 -1.25
C HIS A 26 -8.62 -14.16 0.24
N GLY A 27 -8.50 -15.24 0.99
CA GLY A 27 -8.18 -15.21 2.42
C GLY A 27 -6.78 -15.80 2.66
N GLY A 28 -5.74 -15.02 2.36
CA GLY A 28 -4.35 -15.45 2.53
C GLY A 28 -3.89 -15.50 3.99
N LEU A 29 -2.82 -16.28 4.27
CA LEU A 29 -2.20 -16.33 5.60
C LEU A 29 -1.16 -15.23 5.83
N ILE A 30 -0.64 -14.67 4.74
CA ILE A 30 0.47 -13.70 4.72
C ILE A 30 0.03 -12.31 4.28
N SER A 31 -1.26 -12.14 4.01
CA SER A 31 -1.87 -10.87 3.62
C SER A 31 -1.96 -9.92 4.82
N PHE A 32 -1.58 -8.66 4.60
CA PHE A 32 -1.79 -7.55 5.52
C PHE A 32 -2.61 -6.47 4.83
N GLY A 33 -3.93 -6.74 4.66
CA GLY A 33 -4.86 -5.76 4.11
C GLY A 33 -4.95 -4.52 5.01
N LEU A 34 -4.46 -3.38 4.55
CA LEU A 34 -4.42 -2.13 5.31
C LEU A 34 -5.41 -1.09 4.81
N GLY A 35 -5.84 -1.17 3.57
CA GLY A 35 -6.82 -0.28 2.99
C GLY A 35 -7.84 -1.01 2.13
N VAL A 36 -9.08 -0.54 2.15
CA VAL A 36 -10.14 -1.02 1.27
C VAL A 36 -10.88 0.16 0.67
N SER A 37 -11.02 0.16 -0.66
CA SER A 37 -11.83 1.13 -1.40
C SER A 37 -12.93 0.41 -2.17
N VAL A 38 -14.13 0.98 -2.16
CA VAL A 38 -15.30 0.40 -2.81
C VAL A 38 -15.92 1.42 -3.74
N THR A 39 -15.88 1.14 -5.05
CA THR A 39 -16.46 1.98 -6.09
C THR A 39 -16.72 1.16 -7.35
N ASP A 40 -17.51 1.69 -8.27
CA ASP A 40 -17.71 1.10 -9.60
C ASP A 40 -16.51 1.45 -10.50
N ILE A 41 -15.49 0.58 -10.51
CA ILE A 41 -14.22 0.82 -11.19
C ILE A 41 -14.35 0.62 -12.71
N ASN A 42 -15.24 -0.26 -13.13
CA ASN A 42 -15.42 -0.62 -14.54
C ASN A 42 -16.59 0.12 -15.24
N GLY A 43 -17.35 0.93 -14.50
CA GLY A 43 -18.48 1.71 -15.00
C GLY A 43 -19.73 0.86 -15.33
N ASP A 44 -19.89 -0.30 -14.69
CA ASP A 44 -20.99 -1.23 -14.98
C ASP A 44 -22.22 -1.09 -14.05
N GLY A 45 -22.16 -0.16 -13.11
CA GLY A 45 -23.21 0.13 -12.14
C GLY A 45 -23.17 -0.72 -10.88
N TRP A 46 -22.15 -1.56 -10.69
CA TRP A 46 -21.97 -2.41 -9.52
C TRP A 46 -20.66 -2.09 -8.79
N PRO A 47 -20.68 -1.99 -7.47
CA PRO A 47 -19.46 -1.67 -6.72
C PRO A 47 -18.46 -2.81 -6.78
N ASP A 48 -17.22 -2.47 -7.13
CA ASP A 48 -16.02 -3.29 -7.07
C ASP A 48 -15.25 -3.01 -5.79
N VAL A 49 -14.27 -3.84 -5.47
CA VAL A 49 -13.46 -3.70 -4.27
C VAL A 49 -11.98 -3.72 -4.62
N PHE A 50 -11.26 -2.69 -4.20
CA PHE A 50 -9.80 -2.69 -4.20
C PHE A 50 -9.29 -2.89 -2.77
N VAL A 51 -8.31 -3.78 -2.59
CA VAL A 51 -7.63 -4.03 -1.31
C VAL A 51 -6.15 -3.77 -1.46
N SER A 52 -5.62 -2.85 -0.66
CA SER A 52 -4.18 -2.60 -0.57
C SER A 52 -3.55 -3.50 0.50
N ASN A 53 -2.46 -4.16 0.14
CA ASN A 53 -1.73 -5.07 1.02
C ASN A 53 -0.31 -4.59 1.29
N ASP A 54 0.12 -4.67 2.55
CA ASP A 54 1.50 -4.44 2.93
C ASP A 54 2.30 -5.73 2.81
N SER A 55 3.46 -5.63 2.20
CA SER A 55 4.52 -6.65 2.17
C SER A 55 4.11 -8.02 1.59
N TYR A 56 4.89 -8.57 0.72
CA TYR A 56 4.77 -9.89 0.05
C TYR A 56 3.47 -10.15 -0.72
N GLU A 57 2.30 -10.09 -0.08
CA GLU A 57 1.02 -10.25 -0.77
C GLU A 57 0.77 -9.04 -1.68
N ARG A 58 0.34 -9.28 -2.92
CA ARG A 58 -0.03 -8.20 -3.83
C ARG A 58 -1.36 -7.57 -3.45
N ASP A 59 -1.64 -6.40 -3.97
CA ASP A 59 -2.97 -5.80 -3.90
C ASP A 59 -3.99 -6.67 -4.65
N TYR A 60 -5.27 -6.50 -4.35
CA TYR A 60 -6.38 -7.18 -5.03
C TYR A 60 -7.35 -6.18 -5.65
N LEU A 61 -7.79 -6.51 -6.88
CA LEU A 61 -8.91 -5.85 -7.55
C LEU A 61 -10.02 -6.85 -7.78
N TYR A 62 -11.05 -6.78 -6.97
CA TYR A 62 -12.21 -7.65 -7.04
C TYR A 62 -13.35 -7.02 -7.84
N ILE A 63 -13.54 -7.45 -9.08
CA ILE A 63 -14.63 -7.01 -9.95
C ILE A 63 -15.89 -7.79 -9.63
N ASN A 64 -16.97 -7.07 -9.36
CA ASN A 64 -18.28 -7.61 -9.00
C ASN A 64 -18.92 -8.35 -10.17
N GLN A 65 -19.30 -9.60 -9.98
CA GLN A 65 -19.91 -10.45 -11.01
C GLN A 65 -21.44 -10.33 -11.03
N LYS A 66 -22.05 -9.36 -10.31
CA LYS A 66 -23.50 -9.07 -10.27
C LYS A 66 -24.37 -10.19 -9.69
N ASN A 67 -23.77 -11.19 -9.11
CA ASN A 67 -24.44 -12.37 -8.55
C ASN A 67 -24.05 -12.65 -7.09
N GLY A 68 -23.35 -11.69 -6.44
CA GLY A 68 -22.84 -11.82 -5.08
C GLY A 68 -21.48 -12.46 -5.00
N THR A 69 -20.81 -12.67 -6.14
CA THR A 69 -19.41 -13.10 -6.20
C THR A 69 -18.54 -12.04 -6.84
N PHE A 70 -17.24 -12.15 -6.62
CA PHE A 70 -16.20 -11.27 -7.14
C PHE A 70 -15.15 -12.08 -7.89
N LYS A 71 -14.50 -11.46 -8.85
CA LYS A 71 -13.35 -12.01 -9.57
C LYS A 71 -12.17 -11.09 -9.39
N ASP A 72 -11.04 -11.65 -8.95
CA ASP A 72 -9.79 -10.91 -8.90
C ASP A 72 -9.25 -10.68 -10.31
N GLU A 73 -9.14 -9.41 -10.70
CA GLU A 73 -8.67 -8.96 -12.01
C GLU A 73 -7.37 -8.13 -11.90
N MET A 74 -6.71 -8.14 -10.74
CA MET A 74 -5.50 -7.32 -10.51
C MET A 74 -4.47 -7.50 -11.62
N GLU A 75 -4.04 -8.71 -11.90
CA GLU A 75 -2.98 -8.99 -12.89
C GLU A 75 -3.39 -8.69 -14.33
N SER A 76 -4.69 -8.70 -14.63
CA SER A 76 -5.19 -8.38 -15.95
C SER A 76 -5.32 -6.88 -16.20
N TRP A 77 -5.50 -6.08 -15.12
CA TRP A 77 -5.73 -4.63 -15.21
C TRP A 77 -4.48 -3.80 -14.93
N PHE A 78 -3.60 -4.25 -14.04
CA PHE A 78 -2.39 -3.52 -13.63
C PHE A 78 -1.13 -4.18 -14.18
N GLN A 79 -0.12 -3.40 -14.49
CA GLN A 79 1.20 -3.91 -14.88
C GLN A 79 2.06 -4.24 -13.66
N HIS A 80 1.80 -3.57 -12.55
CA HIS A 80 2.47 -3.74 -11.26
C HIS A 80 1.67 -3.03 -10.16
N THR A 81 2.00 -3.35 -8.92
CA THR A 81 1.46 -2.69 -7.72
C THR A 81 2.59 -2.06 -6.89
N SER A 82 2.25 -1.32 -5.86
CA SER A 82 3.17 -0.98 -4.77
C SER A 82 3.63 -2.25 -4.07
N PHE A 83 4.81 -2.23 -3.45
CA PHE A 83 5.31 -3.36 -2.66
C PHE A 83 4.70 -3.39 -1.25
N SER A 84 4.56 -2.22 -0.64
CA SER A 84 3.96 -2.05 0.68
C SER A 84 2.80 -1.06 0.58
N SER A 85 1.69 -1.50 -0.04
CA SER A 85 0.50 -0.66 -0.18
C SER A 85 -0.16 -0.43 1.16
N MET A 86 0.18 0.69 1.82
CA MET A 86 -0.29 1.03 3.16
C MET A 86 -1.72 1.56 3.16
N GLY A 87 -2.07 2.36 2.16
CA GLY A 87 -3.41 2.91 1.98
C GLY A 87 -3.71 3.19 0.52
N ALA A 88 -4.98 3.29 0.20
CA ALA A 88 -5.45 3.56 -1.15
C ALA A 88 -6.67 4.46 -1.15
N ASP A 89 -6.80 5.26 -2.21
CA ASP A 89 -8.03 5.97 -2.54
C ASP A 89 -8.34 5.83 -4.02
N VAL A 90 -9.62 5.77 -4.36
CA VAL A 90 -10.10 5.51 -5.73
C VAL A 90 -11.11 6.58 -6.12
N VAL A 91 -10.67 7.54 -6.92
CA VAL A 91 -11.44 8.71 -7.34
C VAL A 91 -11.03 9.11 -8.76
N ASP A 92 -11.94 9.63 -9.56
CA ASP A 92 -11.65 10.23 -10.86
C ASP A 92 -10.81 11.50 -10.65
N ILE A 93 -9.49 11.41 -10.91
CA ILE A 93 -8.55 12.52 -10.68
C ILE A 93 -8.39 13.40 -11.91
N ASN A 94 -8.72 12.89 -13.08
CA ASN A 94 -8.56 13.58 -14.37
C ASN A 94 -9.89 14.04 -14.99
N ASN A 95 -11.00 13.88 -14.28
CA ASN A 95 -12.37 14.24 -14.70
C ASN A 95 -12.81 13.58 -16.00
N ASP A 96 -12.38 12.34 -16.24
CA ASP A 96 -12.72 11.61 -17.46
C ASP A 96 -13.92 10.66 -17.32
N GLY A 97 -14.49 10.59 -16.11
CA GLY A 97 -15.67 9.80 -15.76
C GLY A 97 -15.34 8.37 -15.31
N TYR A 98 -14.07 8.00 -15.16
CA TYR A 98 -13.63 6.70 -14.65
C TYR A 98 -12.74 6.88 -13.42
N PRO A 99 -12.97 6.10 -12.36
CA PRO A 99 -12.16 6.24 -11.16
C PRO A 99 -10.72 5.75 -11.39
N ASP A 100 -9.78 6.55 -10.92
CA ASP A 100 -8.36 6.27 -10.87
C ASP A 100 -7.97 5.78 -9.49
N LEU A 101 -6.78 5.19 -9.33
CA LEU A 101 -6.31 4.64 -8.08
C LEU A 101 -5.00 5.30 -7.65
N PHE A 102 -4.92 5.73 -6.41
CA PHE A 102 -3.65 6.08 -5.78
C PHE A 102 -3.37 5.15 -4.60
N THR A 103 -2.17 4.54 -4.55
CA THR A 103 -1.68 3.76 -3.42
C THR A 103 -0.44 4.38 -2.83
N THR A 104 -0.31 4.33 -1.49
CA THR A 104 0.85 4.84 -0.76
C THR A 104 1.84 3.72 -0.44
N ASP A 105 3.13 4.06 -0.44
CA ASP A 105 4.25 3.18 -0.12
C ASP A 105 5.36 3.98 0.61
N MET A 106 6.48 3.36 0.88
CA MET A 106 7.55 3.89 1.74
C MET A 106 8.80 4.37 0.99
N LEU A 107 8.68 4.84 -0.27
CA LEU A 107 9.83 5.32 -1.02
C LEU A 107 10.24 6.74 -0.59
N PRO A 108 11.45 6.94 -0.03
CA PRO A 108 11.95 8.28 0.28
C PRO A 108 12.25 9.10 -0.97
N LEU A 109 11.89 10.40 -0.93
CA LEU A 109 12.26 11.37 -1.97
C LEU A 109 13.71 11.81 -1.84
N ASN A 110 14.21 11.87 -0.61
CA ASN A 110 15.56 12.35 -0.31
C ASN A 110 16.58 11.24 -0.49
N ASP A 111 17.65 11.51 -1.27
CA ASP A 111 18.73 10.56 -1.58
C ASP A 111 19.43 10.00 -0.33
N TYR A 112 19.65 10.83 0.68
CA TYR A 112 20.26 10.37 1.93
C TYR A 112 19.37 9.33 2.61
N ARG A 113 18.08 9.64 2.77
CA ARG A 113 17.13 8.70 3.35
C ARG A 113 17.00 7.44 2.51
N LEU A 114 16.90 7.56 1.19
CA LEU A 114 16.82 6.40 0.30
C LEU A 114 18.00 5.44 0.52
N LYS A 115 19.22 5.97 0.72
CA LYS A 115 20.43 5.17 0.94
C LYS A 115 20.59 4.65 2.37
N THR A 116 19.93 5.29 3.33
CA THR A 116 20.01 4.91 4.75
C THR A 116 18.81 4.12 5.26
N THR A 117 17.73 3.99 4.48
CA THR A 117 16.52 3.25 4.87
C THR A 117 16.13 2.16 3.86
N GLY A 118 16.70 2.18 2.65
CA GLY A 118 16.34 1.25 1.59
C GLY A 118 17.05 -0.08 1.73
N SER A 119 16.34 -1.16 2.00
CA SER A 119 16.81 -2.51 1.68
C SER A 119 16.33 -2.86 0.27
N PHE A 120 17.26 -3.18 -0.62
CA PHE A 120 16.90 -3.58 -1.98
C PHE A 120 16.90 -5.11 -2.08
N ASP A 121 15.82 -5.67 -2.61
CA ASP A 121 15.80 -7.06 -2.99
C ASP A 121 16.88 -7.33 -4.03
N ASN A 122 17.63 -8.40 -3.85
CA ASN A 122 18.50 -8.86 -4.92
C ASN A 122 17.66 -9.51 -6.04
N ILE A 123 18.23 -9.59 -7.24
CA ILE A 123 17.55 -10.11 -8.42
C ILE A 123 17.02 -11.55 -8.23
N SER A 124 17.68 -12.37 -7.43
CA SER A 124 17.26 -13.74 -7.15
C SER A 124 15.97 -13.75 -6.34
N LEU A 125 15.90 -12.94 -5.25
CA LEU A 125 14.72 -12.82 -4.42
C LEU A 125 13.53 -12.26 -5.22
N PHE A 126 13.75 -11.23 -6.03
CA PHE A 126 12.73 -10.70 -6.93
C PHE A 126 12.19 -11.76 -7.89
N THR A 127 13.09 -12.54 -8.50
CA THR A 127 12.71 -13.61 -9.43
C THR A 127 11.92 -14.72 -8.72
N ASP A 128 12.31 -15.07 -7.50
CA ASP A 128 11.63 -16.10 -6.72
C ASP A 128 10.25 -15.64 -6.25
N LYS A 129 10.08 -14.36 -5.90
CA LYS A 129 8.76 -13.76 -5.66
C LYS A 129 7.85 -13.90 -6.88
N LEU A 130 8.32 -13.54 -8.07
CA LEU A 130 7.53 -13.68 -9.31
C LEU A 130 7.14 -15.13 -9.59
N LYS A 131 8.07 -16.09 -9.45
CA LYS A 131 7.77 -17.53 -9.62
C LYS A 131 6.77 -18.06 -8.60
N SER A 132 6.71 -17.45 -7.42
CA SER A 132 5.79 -17.79 -6.34
C SER A 132 4.42 -17.13 -6.46
N GLY A 133 4.17 -16.35 -7.51
CA GLY A 133 2.88 -15.73 -7.79
C GLY A 133 2.63 -14.39 -7.07
N PHE A 134 3.67 -13.75 -6.54
CA PHE A 134 3.53 -12.46 -5.85
C PHE A 134 3.41 -11.26 -6.79
N TYR A 135 3.44 -11.47 -8.08
CA TYR A 135 3.33 -10.46 -9.12
C TYR A 135 4.45 -9.39 -9.10
N TYR A 136 4.37 -8.40 -9.98
CA TYR A 136 5.34 -7.30 -10.05
C TYR A 136 5.00 -6.25 -9.01
N GLN A 137 5.86 -6.07 -8.02
CA GLN A 137 5.69 -5.11 -6.95
C GLN A 137 6.94 -4.23 -6.83
N TYR A 138 6.75 -2.91 -6.70
CA TYR A 138 7.85 -1.96 -6.59
C TYR A 138 7.60 -0.99 -5.44
N THR A 139 8.64 -0.77 -4.61
CA THR A 139 8.57 0.20 -3.51
C THR A 139 8.44 1.61 -4.05
N LYS A 140 7.23 2.08 -4.19
CA LYS A 140 6.86 3.45 -4.57
C LYS A 140 5.35 3.65 -4.45
N ASN A 141 4.90 4.88 -4.28
CA ASN A 141 3.48 5.17 -4.54
C ASN A 141 3.13 4.91 -6.00
N CYS A 142 1.92 4.46 -6.26
CA CYS A 142 1.39 4.33 -7.60
C CYS A 142 0.20 5.27 -7.79
N LEU A 143 0.19 6.03 -8.88
CA LEU A 143 -0.97 6.75 -9.39
C LEU A 143 -1.38 6.09 -10.70
N GLN A 144 -2.39 5.25 -10.62
CA GLN A 144 -2.85 4.39 -11.70
C GLN A 144 -4.06 5.02 -12.37
N LEU A 145 -3.89 5.56 -13.58
CA LEU A 145 -4.99 6.09 -14.38
C LEU A 145 -5.75 4.96 -15.07
N ASN A 146 -7.06 4.99 -14.95
CA ASN A 146 -7.98 4.06 -15.62
C ASN A 146 -8.11 4.39 -17.11
N ASN A 147 -7.65 3.49 -17.96
CA ASN A 147 -7.67 3.68 -19.41
C ASN A 147 -8.98 3.17 -20.07
N LYS A 148 -10.08 3.09 -19.31
CA LYS A 148 -11.47 2.77 -19.80
C LYS A 148 -11.65 1.41 -20.48
N ASN A 149 -10.63 0.59 -20.52
CA ASN A 149 -10.64 -0.71 -21.23
C ASN A 149 -10.18 -1.88 -20.36
N GLY A 150 -10.29 -1.75 -19.05
CA GLY A 150 -9.79 -2.74 -18.09
C GLY A 150 -8.27 -2.74 -17.98
N LYS A 151 -7.63 -1.58 -18.18
CA LYS A 151 -6.18 -1.39 -17.98
C LYS A 151 -5.91 -0.09 -17.25
N PHE A 152 -4.95 -0.15 -16.34
CA PHE A 152 -4.41 1.00 -15.66
C PHE A 152 -3.02 1.35 -16.16
N ILE A 153 -2.68 2.64 -16.12
CA ILE A 153 -1.36 3.17 -16.49
C ILE A 153 -0.82 3.95 -15.30
N ASP A 154 0.31 3.52 -14.76
CA ASP A 154 0.95 4.22 -13.66
C ASP A 154 1.71 5.47 -14.11
N ILE A 155 1.27 6.62 -13.65
CA ILE A 155 1.87 7.93 -13.93
C ILE A 155 2.53 8.58 -12.71
N ALA A 156 2.65 7.88 -11.57
CA ALA A 156 3.13 8.48 -10.32
C ALA A 156 4.52 9.16 -10.44
N ARG A 157 5.42 8.61 -11.27
CA ARG A 157 6.74 9.23 -11.53
C ARG A 157 6.61 10.48 -12.39
N TYR A 158 5.75 10.46 -13.39
CA TYR A 158 5.48 11.61 -14.27
C TYR A 158 4.86 12.77 -13.48
N SER A 159 3.89 12.46 -12.62
CA SER A 159 3.20 13.45 -11.77
C SER A 159 3.99 13.85 -10.52
N GLY A 160 5.19 13.32 -10.29
CA GLY A 160 6.02 13.70 -9.14
C GLY A 160 5.55 13.17 -7.78
N VAL A 161 4.61 12.23 -7.74
CA VAL A 161 4.00 11.72 -6.50
C VAL A 161 4.48 10.32 -6.11
N ALA A 162 5.43 9.75 -6.84
CA ALA A 162 5.91 8.37 -6.62
C ALA A 162 6.69 8.17 -5.32
N ALA A 163 7.20 9.23 -4.70
CA ALA A 163 8.05 9.16 -3.51
C ALA A 163 7.62 10.21 -2.50
N THR A 164 7.10 9.79 -1.38
CA THR A 164 6.61 10.66 -0.29
C THR A 164 7.13 10.26 1.08
N ASP A 165 8.12 9.35 1.13
CA ASP A 165 8.65 8.73 2.33
C ASP A 165 7.65 7.77 2.99
N TRP A 166 7.65 7.58 4.29
CA TRP A 166 6.81 6.62 4.98
C TRP A 166 5.34 7.07 4.99
N SER A 167 4.61 6.66 3.98
CA SER A 167 3.24 7.11 3.74
C SER A 167 2.22 6.06 4.16
N TRP A 168 1.20 6.46 4.92
CA TRP A 168 0.21 5.57 5.51
C TRP A 168 -1.14 5.61 4.80
N GLY A 169 -1.57 6.78 4.38
CA GLY A 169 -2.88 6.96 3.81
C GLY A 169 -2.90 8.03 2.73
N ALA A 170 -3.82 7.88 1.81
CA ALA A 170 -4.10 8.84 0.76
C ALA A 170 -5.54 9.32 0.86
N LEU A 171 -5.76 10.54 0.41
CA LEU A 171 -7.08 11.10 0.21
C LEU A 171 -7.07 11.95 -1.06
N ILE A 172 -8.00 11.68 -1.96
CA ILE A 172 -8.17 12.42 -3.21
C ILE A 172 -9.48 13.21 -3.10
N PHE A 173 -9.39 14.54 -3.15
CA PHE A 173 -10.55 15.43 -3.03
C PHE A 173 -10.22 16.82 -3.60
N ASP A 174 -11.23 17.54 -4.02
CA ASP A 174 -11.11 18.94 -4.46
C ASP A 174 -10.85 19.84 -3.24
N MET A 175 -9.60 20.19 -3.01
CA MET A 175 -9.14 20.91 -1.83
C MET A 175 -9.43 22.41 -1.91
N ASP A 176 -9.40 22.99 -3.10
CA ASP A 176 -9.53 24.42 -3.34
C ASP A 176 -10.83 24.82 -4.06
N ASN A 177 -11.75 23.86 -4.29
CA ASN A 177 -13.05 23.99 -4.96
C ASN A 177 -12.92 24.48 -6.41
N ASP A 178 -11.89 24.04 -7.11
CA ASP A 178 -11.68 24.38 -8.51
C ASP A 178 -12.28 23.35 -9.49
N GLY A 179 -12.91 22.29 -8.96
CA GLY A 179 -13.57 21.21 -9.70
C GLY A 179 -12.62 20.09 -10.12
N TRP A 180 -11.38 20.08 -9.67
CA TRP A 180 -10.40 19.02 -9.89
C TRP A 180 -9.96 18.42 -8.56
N ASN A 181 -9.78 17.13 -8.56
CA ASN A 181 -9.36 16.44 -7.35
C ASN A 181 -7.85 16.55 -7.14
N ASP A 182 -7.46 16.95 -5.93
CA ASP A 182 -6.10 17.06 -5.43
C ASP A 182 -5.72 15.83 -4.64
N LEU A 183 -4.43 15.68 -4.30
CA LEU A 183 -3.92 14.55 -3.55
C LEU A 183 -3.34 15.00 -2.20
N TYR A 184 -3.82 14.39 -1.12
CA TYR A 184 -3.26 14.49 0.22
C TYR A 184 -2.65 13.16 0.64
N VAL A 185 -1.40 13.17 1.14
CA VAL A 185 -0.67 11.99 1.63
C VAL A 185 -0.29 12.17 3.09
N CYS A 186 -0.74 11.25 3.93
CA CYS A 186 -0.38 11.19 5.34
C CYS A 186 0.94 10.48 5.52
N ASN A 187 1.93 11.18 6.07
CA ASN A 187 3.25 10.64 6.38
C ASN A 187 3.48 10.57 7.89
N GLY A 188 4.39 9.71 8.29
CA GLY A 188 4.97 9.76 9.62
C GLY A 188 5.29 8.41 10.23
N VAL A 189 6.37 8.41 10.97
CA VAL A 189 6.78 7.32 11.84
C VAL A 189 7.28 7.90 13.15
N ASN A 190 6.81 7.36 14.27
CA ASN A 190 7.24 7.86 15.59
C ASN A 190 8.74 7.58 15.85
N ARG A 191 9.21 6.44 15.35
CA ARG A 191 10.58 5.96 15.45
C ARG A 191 10.98 5.37 14.11
N ASP A 192 12.11 5.81 13.57
CA ASP A 192 12.62 5.35 12.28
C ASP A 192 13.32 3.99 12.41
N VAL A 193 12.52 2.94 12.47
CA VAL A 193 13.00 1.55 12.61
C VAL A 193 13.65 1.01 11.35
N THR A 194 13.54 1.71 10.22
CA THR A 194 14.18 1.33 8.95
C THR A 194 15.55 1.96 8.73
N ASN A 195 16.01 2.81 9.66
CA ASN A 195 17.34 3.37 9.55
C ASN A 195 18.42 2.28 9.67
N LEU A 196 19.13 2.01 8.57
CA LEU A 196 20.12 0.94 8.47
C LEU A 196 21.33 1.18 9.38
N ASP A 197 21.79 2.43 9.52
CA ASP A 197 22.87 2.76 10.43
C ASP A 197 22.52 2.40 11.88
N PHE A 198 21.23 2.60 12.25
CA PHE A 198 20.73 2.21 13.56
C PHE A 198 20.61 0.67 13.67
N THR A 199 20.02 0.00 12.67
CA THR A 199 19.77 -1.45 12.75
C THR A 199 21.03 -2.26 12.71
N ASP A 200 21.98 -1.91 11.81
CA ASP A 200 23.18 -2.68 11.56
C ASP A 200 24.27 -2.43 12.61
N PHE A 201 24.34 -1.25 13.19
CA PHE A 201 25.38 -0.90 14.14
C PHE A 201 24.90 -0.95 15.61
N PHE A 202 23.84 -0.24 15.92
CA PHE A 202 23.43 -0.08 17.31
C PHE A 202 22.66 -1.29 17.84
N ALA A 203 21.79 -1.89 17.02
CA ALA A 203 21.04 -3.06 17.45
C ALA A 203 21.93 -4.28 17.67
N ASP A 204 22.96 -4.46 16.83
CA ASP A 204 23.94 -5.53 16.98
C ASP A 204 24.79 -5.36 18.23
N GLU A 205 25.29 -4.16 18.51
CA GLU A 205 26.05 -3.88 19.74
C GLU A 205 25.24 -4.18 21.02
N VAL A 206 23.96 -3.82 21.01
CA VAL A 206 23.09 -4.06 22.16
C VAL A 206 22.73 -5.53 22.28
N ASN A 207 22.45 -6.23 21.17
CA ASN A 207 22.17 -7.66 21.17
C ASN A 207 23.37 -8.46 21.68
N GLN A 208 24.60 -8.12 21.29
CA GLN A 208 25.81 -8.75 21.80
C GLN A 208 25.95 -8.53 23.31
N LYS A 209 25.72 -7.31 23.80
CA LYS A 209 25.74 -7.00 25.24
C LYS A 209 24.64 -7.74 26.01
N MET A 210 23.43 -7.88 25.44
CA MET A 210 22.35 -8.64 26.07
C MET A 210 22.68 -10.13 26.20
N VAL A 211 23.24 -10.73 25.16
CA VAL A 211 23.63 -12.14 25.17
C VAL A 211 24.73 -12.38 26.21
N LEU A 212 25.64 -11.44 26.38
CA LEU A 212 26.76 -11.55 27.31
C LEU A 212 26.39 -11.26 28.80
N SER A 213 25.42 -10.36 29.02
CA SER A 213 25.07 -9.89 30.40
C SER A 213 23.78 -10.46 30.95
N GLY A 214 22.90 -11.02 30.13
CA GLY A 214 21.58 -11.53 30.55
C GLY A 214 20.58 -10.44 30.99
N GLU A 215 20.88 -9.15 30.84
CA GLU A 215 20.06 -8.05 31.32
C GLU A 215 18.96 -7.61 30.35
N LYS A 216 17.70 -7.67 30.81
CA LYS A 216 16.53 -7.16 30.07
C LYS A 216 16.48 -5.63 29.90
N LYS A 217 17.26 -4.85 30.64
CA LYS A 217 17.31 -3.37 30.59
C LYS A 217 17.81 -2.80 29.25
N SER A 218 18.30 -3.66 28.38
CA SER A 218 18.85 -3.29 27.08
C SER A 218 17.79 -2.92 26.05
N VAL A 219 16.58 -3.47 26.14
CA VAL A 219 15.49 -3.18 25.18
C VAL A 219 15.04 -1.73 25.27
N ASP A 220 14.89 -1.19 26.48
CA ASP A 220 14.50 0.21 26.65
C ASP A 220 15.55 1.18 26.09
N LYS A 221 16.83 0.83 26.20
CA LYS A 221 17.91 1.59 25.59
C LYS A 221 17.85 1.55 24.06
N ILE A 222 17.56 0.40 23.47
CA ILE A 222 17.36 0.28 22.01
C ILE A 222 16.22 1.21 21.59
N LEU A 223 15.07 1.08 22.23
CA LEU A 223 13.88 1.88 21.91
C LEU A 223 14.12 3.39 22.03
N GLN A 224 14.89 3.83 23.04
CA GLN A 224 15.20 5.25 23.24
C GLN A 224 16.15 5.82 22.18
N ASN A 225 17.01 5.01 21.61
CA ASN A 225 18.02 5.44 20.63
C ASN A 225 17.59 5.26 19.16
N ILE A 226 16.39 4.67 18.89
CA ILE A 226 15.86 4.65 17.52
C ILE A 226 15.69 6.09 17.05
N PRO A 227 16.24 6.45 15.87
CA PRO A 227 16.15 7.79 15.33
C PRO A 227 14.70 8.29 15.21
N ARG A 228 14.51 9.60 15.36
CA ARG A 228 13.24 10.28 15.11
C ARG A 228 13.43 11.19 13.91
N THR A 229 12.83 10.83 12.81
CA THR A 229 12.85 11.64 11.60
C THR A 229 11.45 12.21 11.38
N PRO A 230 11.23 13.52 11.58
CA PRO A 230 9.95 14.13 11.28
C PRO A 230 9.66 14.05 9.79
N LEU A 231 8.54 13.44 9.42
CA LEU A 231 8.07 13.32 8.04
C LEU A 231 6.77 14.12 7.90
N PRO A 232 6.80 15.27 7.20
CA PRO A 232 5.59 16.07 7.00
C PRO A 232 4.62 15.38 6.05
N ASN A 233 3.33 15.55 6.29
CA ASN A 233 2.30 15.24 5.30
C ASN A 233 2.57 16.01 4.01
N LYS A 234 2.08 15.47 2.89
CA LYS A 234 2.22 16.08 1.56
C LYS A 234 0.86 16.44 0.99
N VAL A 235 0.82 17.56 0.30
CA VAL A 235 -0.34 18.02 -0.46
C VAL A 235 0.12 18.32 -1.87
N TYR A 236 -0.58 17.81 -2.85
CA TYR A 236 -0.31 18.06 -4.26
C TYR A 236 -1.57 18.60 -4.90
N ARG A 237 -1.47 19.81 -5.44
CA ARG A 237 -2.55 20.40 -6.23
C ARG A 237 -2.52 19.82 -7.64
N ASN A 238 -3.68 19.52 -8.16
CA ASN A 238 -3.85 19.10 -9.55
C ASN A 238 -3.82 20.36 -10.46
N ASP A 239 -2.78 20.50 -11.26
CA ASP A 239 -2.62 21.63 -12.17
C ASP A 239 -3.33 21.42 -13.53
N LYS A 240 -4.10 20.33 -13.69
CA LYS A 240 -4.98 20.05 -14.86
C LYS A 240 -4.22 19.72 -16.15
N ASP A 241 -2.93 19.37 -16.08
CA ASP A 241 -2.05 19.09 -17.20
C ASP A 241 -1.91 17.57 -17.52
#